data_546e5cfee28b9d801581388986e558e1
#
_entry.id   546e5cfee28b9d801581388986e558e1
#
_cell.length_a   1.000
_cell.length_b   1.000
_cell.length_c   1.000
_cell.angle_alpha   90.00
_cell.angle_beta   90.00
_cell.angle_gamma   90.00
#
_symmetry.space_group_name_H-M   'P 1'
#
loop_
_entity.id
_entity.type
_entity.pdbx_description
1 polymer ?
#
loop_
_entity_poly.entity_id
_entity_poly.type
_entity_poly.pdbx_seq_one_letter_code
_entity_poly.pdbx_strand_id
1 'polypeptide(L)'
;MDPRTKATFSNITFVGPKVLDSKFQNTTDYITAGAYNPNNGSALGKFQSAMQIRRSSNLNCINSVALGWPIGLIVDGEKGKTVKDAKDSKFKLQNVYFAGMDAVGTDANKKYEDYLYDAANKKDIDKNQKSYSNTFFFSEPSNKYFDSWASLVGADGYTPIAGSPLLGAASFAGWTGFDTVT
;
A
#
# COMPACT_ATOMS: atom_id res chain seq x y z
N MET A 1 12.50 -15.75 14.13
CA MET A 1 13.33 -14.54 13.98
C MET A 1 12.83 -13.53 15.00
N ASP A 2 13.54 -13.35 16.07
CA ASP A 2 13.28 -12.35 17.12
C ASP A 2 14.62 -11.70 17.48
N PRO A 3 14.70 -10.38 17.74
CA PRO A 3 13.58 -9.44 17.74
C PRO A 3 13.05 -9.16 16.32
N ARG A 4 11.76 -8.78 16.23
CA ARG A 4 11.10 -8.42 14.96
C ARG A 4 11.11 -6.91 14.78
N THR A 5 11.17 -6.47 13.52
CA THR A 5 10.96 -5.06 13.20
C THR A 5 9.53 -4.67 13.57
N LYS A 6 9.38 -3.62 14.38
CA LYS A 6 8.10 -3.09 14.84
C LYS A 6 8.11 -1.56 14.70
N ALA A 7 8.34 -1.09 13.47
CA ALA A 7 8.32 0.33 13.18
C ALA A 7 6.88 0.86 13.14
N THR A 8 6.69 2.10 13.58
CA THR A 8 5.44 2.84 13.40
C THR A 8 5.71 4.07 12.56
N PHE A 9 4.98 4.18 11.47
CA PHE A 9 4.99 5.33 10.58
C PHE A 9 3.67 6.09 10.73
N SER A 10 3.75 7.42 10.76
CA SER A 10 2.58 8.29 10.91
C SER A 10 2.75 9.55 10.08
N ASN A 11 1.62 10.06 9.55
CA ASN A 11 1.57 11.30 8.79
C ASN A 11 2.49 11.31 7.56
N ILE A 12 2.56 10.20 6.84
CA ILE A 12 3.41 10.06 5.66
C ILE A 12 2.55 10.18 4.39
N THR A 13 3.09 10.90 3.40
CA THR A 13 2.58 10.90 2.04
C THR A 13 3.52 10.10 1.15
N PHE A 14 3.01 9.03 0.55
CA PHE A 14 3.73 8.19 -0.41
C PHE A 14 3.27 8.53 -1.81
N VAL A 15 4.03 9.36 -2.51
CA VAL A 15 3.70 9.73 -3.91
C VAL A 15 4.30 8.69 -4.85
N GLY A 16 3.44 8.03 -5.60
CA GLY A 16 3.80 6.94 -6.51
C GLY A 16 4.10 7.41 -7.93
N PRO A 17 4.62 6.50 -8.76
CA PRO A 17 5.11 6.84 -10.10
C PRO A 17 4.01 7.33 -11.04
N LYS A 18 2.77 6.86 -10.89
CA LYS A 18 1.64 7.28 -11.73
C LYS A 18 1.24 8.75 -11.54
N VAL A 19 1.58 9.34 -10.39
CA VAL A 19 1.35 10.77 -10.12
C VAL A 19 2.45 11.62 -10.76
N LEU A 20 3.69 11.14 -10.68
CA LEU A 20 4.89 11.91 -11.04
C LEU A 20 5.26 11.78 -12.51
N ASP A 21 4.85 10.70 -13.16
CA ASP A 21 5.18 10.40 -14.56
C ASP A 21 3.93 9.99 -15.34
N SER A 22 3.42 10.90 -16.15
CA SER A 22 2.25 10.64 -17.00
C SER A 22 2.50 9.56 -18.08
N LYS A 23 3.75 9.18 -18.32
CA LYS A 23 4.13 8.11 -19.25
C LYS A 23 4.31 6.77 -18.56
N PHE A 24 4.27 6.73 -17.22
CA PHE A 24 4.42 5.50 -16.49
C PHE A 24 3.36 4.49 -16.91
N GLN A 25 3.81 3.32 -17.29
CA GLN A 25 2.98 2.17 -17.62
C GLN A 25 3.44 0.96 -16.80
N ASN A 26 2.51 0.29 -16.20
CA ASN A 26 2.81 -0.88 -15.39
C ASN A 26 2.87 -2.14 -16.26
N THR A 27 3.69 -2.13 -17.30
CA THR A 27 3.92 -3.24 -18.22
C THR A 27 5.36 -3.71 -18.17
N THR A 28 5.58 -4.97 -18.53
CA THR A 28 6.94 -5.53 -18.61
C THR A 28 7.80 -4.75 -19.60
N ASP A 29 7.25 -4.38 -20.74
CA ASP A 29 8.00 -3.66 -21.77
C ASP A 29 8.43 -2.28 -21.31
N TYR A 30 7.57 -1.53 -20.66
CA TYR A 30 7.92 -0.23 -20.08
C TYR A 30 9.01 -0.37 -19.02
N ILE A 31 8.88 -1.35 -18.15
CA ILE A 31 9.84 -1.61 -17.07
C ILE A 31 11.19 -2.04 -17.61
N THR A 32 11.25 -2.84 -18.68
CA THR A 32 12.47 -3.36 -19.27
C THR A 32 13.12 -2.40 -20.26
N ALA A 33 12.37 -1.55 -20.92
CA ALA A 33 12.87 -0.61 -21.93
C ALA A 33 13.85 0.44 -21.38
N GLY A 34 13.84 0.70 -20.09
CA GLY A 34 14.82 1.57 -19.44
C GLY A 34 14.63 3.07 -19.63
N ALA A 35 13.77 3.51 -20.55
CA ALA A 35 13.64 4.92 -20.93
C ALA A 35 13.12 5.82 -19.80
N TYR A 36 12.22 5.30 -18.98
CA TYR A 36 11.61 6.02 -17.86
C TYR A 36 11.70 5.25 -16.53
N ASN A 37 12.32 4.10 -16.56
CA ASN A 37 12.47 3.25 -15.40
C ASN A 37 13.94 3.14 -14.99
N PRO A 38 14.35 3.74 -13.87
CA PRO A 38 15.73 3.67 -13.38
C PRO A 38 16.16 2.25 -12.99
N ASN A 39 15.23 1.29 -13.00
CA ASN A 39 15.46 -0.09 -12.62
C ASN A 39 15.64 -1.02 -13.80
N ASN A 40 16.17 -0.53 -14.88
CA ASN A 40 16.42 -1.24 -16.11
C ASN A 40 16.65 -2.76 -15.86
N GLY A 41 15.82 -3.60 -16.47
CA GLY A 41 15.89 -5.06 -16.33
C GLY A 41 15.21 -5.65 -15.06
N SER A 42 14.64 -4.86 -14.19
CA SER A 42 13.83 -5.36 -13.09
C SER A 42 12.41 -5.64 -13.57
N ALA A 43 12.07 -6.89 -13.76
CA ALA A 43 10.69 -7.29 -14.06
C ALA A 43 9.77 -6.80 -12.94
N LEU A 44 8.89 -5.83 -13.23
CA LEU A 44 7.99 -5.16 -12.28
C LEU A 44 8.64 -4.20 -11.28
N GLY A 45 9.89 -3.89 -11.45
CA GLY A 45 10.52 -2.72 -10.91
C GLY A 45 10.45 -2.49 -9.41
N LYS A 46 10.98 -1.37 -9.03
CA LYS A 46 10.97 -0.86 -7.66
C LYS A 46 9.65 -0.17 -7.29
N PHE A 47 8.81 0.16 -8.29
CA PHE A 47 7.54 0.86 -8.08
C PHE A 47 6.35 -0.09 -7.95
N GLN A 48 6.52 -1.20 -7.27
CA GLN A 48 5.52 -2.24 -7.20
C GLN A 48 4.34 -1.87 -6.29
N SER A 49 4.62 -1.51 -5.07
CA SER A 49 3.59 -1.21 -4.08
C SER A 49 3.98 -0.05 -3.16
N ALA A 50 2.98 0.67 -2.66
CA ALA A 50 3.18 1.67 -1.63
C ALA A 50 3.69 1.04 -0.33
N MET A 51 3.13 -0.13 0.02
CA MET A 51 3.50 -0.85 1.24
C MET A 51 3.64 -2.35 0.96
N GLN A 52 4.76 -2.93 1.37
CA GLN A 52 4.94 -4.38 1.42
C GLN A 52 5.38 -4.79 2.82
N ILE A 53 4.51 -5.49 3.54
CA ILE A 53 4.79 -6.03 4.88
C ILE A 53 5.10 -7.50 4.70
N ARG A 54 6.32 -7.90 5.05
CA ARG A 54 6.83 -9.25 4.76
C ARG A 54 7.76 -9.79 5.85
N ARG A 55 8.04 -11.09 5.79
CA ARG A 55 9.04 -11.77 6.63
C ARG A 55 8.84 -11.51 8.13
N SER A 56 7.60 -11.57 8.59
CA SER A 56 7.20 -11.32 9.98
C SER A 56 7.52 -9.92 10.51
N SER A 57 7.62 -8.92 9.62
CA SER A 57 7.65 -7.52 10.04
C SER A 57 6.29 -7.12 10.63
N ASN A 58 6.31 -6.35 11.71
CA ASN A 58 5.13 -5.85 12.42
C ASN A 58 5.04 -4.32 12.29
N LEU A 59 5.07 -3.83 11.05
CA LEU A 59 5.00 -2.41 10.74
C LEU A 59 3.60 -1.87 10.99
N ASN A 60 3.49 -0.76 11.74
CA ASN A 60 2.27 0.03 11.81
C ASN A 60 2.36 1.23 10.87
N CYS A 61 1.25 1.56 10.19
CA CYS A 61 1.11 2.78 9.42
C CYS A 61 -0.19 3.48 9.77
N ILE A 62 -0.11 4.77 10.10
CA ILE A 62 -1.23 5.50 10.67
C ILE A 62 -1.28 6.91 10.09
N ASN A 63 -2.51 7.46 9.90
CA ASN A 63 -2.72 8.84 9.42
C ASN A 63 -1.90 9.14 8.15
N SER A 64 -1.88 8.24 7.20
CA SER A 64 -1.00 8.32 6.04
C SER A 64 -1.76 8.18 4.74
N VAL A 65 -1.19 8.69 3.65
CA VAL A 65 -1.80 8.61 2.33
C VAL A 65 -0.79 8.07 1.31
N ALA A 66 -1.24 7.19 0.43
CA ALA A 66 -0.47 6.73 -0.71
C ALA A 66 -1.24 7.02 -2.01
N LEU A 67 -0.56 7.60 -2.98
CA LEU A 67 -1.14 8.14 -4.21
C LEU A 67 -0.48 7.51 -5.42
N GLY A 68 -1.28 6.97 -6.36
CA GLY A 68 -0.81 6.58 -7.68
C GLY A 68 0.28 5.50 -7.71
N TRP A 69 0.19 4.51 -6.86
CA TRP A 69 1.01 3.31 -6.92
C TRP A 69 0.29 2.20 -7.69
N PRO A 70 1.01 1.29 -8.36
CA PRO A 70 0.36 0.11 -8.94
C PRO A 70 -0.43 -0.70 -7.92
N ILE A 71 0.19 -1.00 -6.78
CA ILE A 71 -0.43 -1.75 -5.69
C ILE A 71 -0.39 -0.88 -4.42
N GLY A 72 -1.49 -0.83 -3.68
CA GLY A 72 -1.52 -0.16 -2.37
C GLY A 72 -0.79 -0.97 -1.31
N LEU A 73 -1.22 -2.21 -1.07
CA LEU A 73 -0.73 -3.05 0.02
C LEU A 73 -0.40 -4.48 -0.43
N ILE A 74 0.71 -5.00 0.05
CA ILE A 74 1.04 -6.42 0.01
C ILE A 74 1.32 -6.91 1.44
N VAL A 75 0.45 -7.76 1.98
CA VAL A 75 0.73 -8.56 3.18
C VAL A 75 1.31 -9.88 2.69
N ASP A 76 2.62 -9.92 2.57
CA ASP A 76 3.34 -11.01 1.93
C ASP A 76 3.46 -12.22 2.87
N GLY A 77 2.74 -13.27 2.54
CA GLY A 77 2.75 -14.55 3.25
C GLY A 77 3.76 -15.58 2.74
N GLU A 78 4.55 -15.26 1.69
CA GLU A 78 5.47 -16.20 1.07
C GLU A 78 6.53 -16.73 2.04
N LYS A 79 7.03 -15.87 2.90
CA LYS A 79 8.05 -16.22 3.91
C LYS A 79 7.74 -15.60 5.26
N GLY A 80 7.89 -16.40 6.32
CA GLY A 80 7.63 -15.94 7.69
C GLY A 80 6.16 -16.07 8.09
N LYS A 81 5.75 -15.31 9.09
CA LYS A 81 4.42 -15.39 9.72
C LYS A 81 3.58 -14.12 9.50
N THR A 82 3.87 -13.34 8.45
CA THR A 82 3.27 -12.01 8.25
C THR A 82 1.74 -12.05 8.25
N VAL A 83 1.14 -12.97 7.48
CA VAL A 83 -0.32 -13.12 7.43
C VAL A 83 -0.89 -13.56 8.79
N LYS A 84 -0.20 -14.48 9.49
CA LYS A 84 -0.60 -14.86 10.85
C LYS A 84 -0.50 -13.68 11.81
N ASP A 85 0.58 -12.92 11.75
CA ASP A 85 0.81 -11.75 12.61
C ASP A 85 -0.26 -10.67 12.36
N ALA A 86 -0.70 -10.49 11.09
CA ALA A 86 -1.83 -9.62 10.75
C ALA A 86 -3.14 -10.12 11.39
N LYS A 87 -3.44 -11.42 11.25
CA LYS A 87 -4.63 -12.04 11.88
C LYS A 87 -4.61 -11.94 13.40
N ASP A 88 -3.43 -12.01 14.00
CA ASP A 88 -3.22 -11.86 15.44
C ASP A 88 -3.13 -10.38 15.89
N SER A 89 -3.43 -9.43 15.00
CA SER A 89 -3.40 -7.97 15.27
C SER A 89 -2.04 -7.47 15.79
N LYS A 90 -0.93 -8.06 15.33
CA LYS A 90 0.43 -7.67 15.74
C LYS A 90 0.90 -6.36 15.12
N PHE A 91 0.26 -5.94 14.05
CA PHE A 91 0.46 -4.65 13.39
C PHE A 91 -0.86 -4.13 12.83
N LYS A 92 -0.90 -2.84 12.51
CA LYS A 92 -2.12 -2.21 12.01
C LYS A 92 -1.83 -1.16 10.94
N LEU A 93 -2.82 -1.01 10.05
CA LEU A 93 -2.98 0.15 9.18
C LEU A 93 -4.25 0.86 9.66
N GLN A 94 -4.14 2.10 10.09
CA GLN A 94 -5.26 2.84 10.66
C GLN A 94 -5.30 4.25 10.10
N ASN A 95 -6.45 4.67 9.59
CA ASN A 95 -6.62 5.96 8.95
C ASN A 95 -5.60 6.16 7.81
N VAL A 96 -5.48 5.14 6.95
CA VAL A 96 -4.62 5.13 5.76
C VAL A 96 -5.51 5.30 4.53
N TYR A 97 -5.16 6.25 3.68
CA TYR A 97 -5.90 6.54 2.45
C TYR A 97 -5.08 6.10 1.24
N PHE A 98 -5.69 5.31 0.37
CA PHE A 98 -5.13 4.95 -0.93
C PHE A 98 -5.90 5.63 -2.04
N ALA A 99 -5.21 6.13 -3.06
CA ALA A 99 -5.86 6.76 -4.21
C ALA A 99 -5.17 6.42 -5.52
N GLY A 100 -5.96 6.01 -6.52
CA GLY A 100 -5.48 5.76 -7.88
C GLY A 100 -4.58 4.53 -8.04
N MET A 101 -4.81 3.48 -7.25
CA MET A 101 -4.12 2.19 -7.37
C MET A 101 -4.70 1.36 -8.52
N ASP A 102 -3.90 0.48 -9.13
CA ASP A 102 -4.42 -0.55 -10.03
C ASP A 102 -5.02 -1.70 -9.22
N ALA A 103 -4.43 -2.01 -8.06
CA ALA A 103 -4.99 -2.90 -7.05
C ALA A 103 -4.83 -2.29 -5.65
N VAL A 104 -5.89 -2.30 -4.84
CA VAL A 104 -5.82 -1.83 -3.45
C VAL A 104 -4.92 -2.74 -2.63
N GLY A 105 -5.03 -4.05 -2.82
CA GLY A 105 -4.19 -5.04 -2.19
C GLY A 105 -4.01 -6.29 -3.03
N THR A 106 -2.86 -6.93 -2.92
CA THR A 106 -2.62 -8.26 -3.50
C THR A 106 -1.72 -9.07 -2.57
N ASP A 107 -1.83 -10.40 -2.61
CA ASP A 107 -1.04 -11.28 -1.77
C ASP A 107 0.25 -11.75 -2.47
N ALA A 108 0.47 -11.32 -3.71
CA ALA A 108 1.60 -11.72 -4.52
C ALA A 108 2.37 -10.55 -5.11
N ASN A 109 3.68 -10.61 -5.00
CA ASN A 109 4.56 -9.81 -5.82
C ASN A 109 4.22 -10.03 -7.30
N LYS A 110 4.19 -8.99 -8.11
CA LYS A 110 3.97 -9.06 -9.57
C LYS A 110 2.54 -9.37 -10.00
N LYS A 111 1.57 -9.28 -9.11
CA LYS A 111 0.17 -9.34 -9.43
C LYS A 111 -0.50 -8.00 -9.13
N TYR A 112 -1.20 -7.50 -10.13
CA TYR A 112 -1.94 -6.24 -10.02
C TYR A 112 -3.45 -6.46 -9.93
N GLU A 113 -3.87 -7.72 -10.09
CA GLU A 113 -5.25 -8.11 -9.86
C GLU A 113 -5.47 -8.39 -8.37
N ASP A 114 -6.56 -7.85 -7.88
CA ASP A 114 -6.93 -7.92 -6.48
C ASP A 114 -7.87 -9.10 -6.21
N TYR A 115 -7.37 -10.29 -6.39
CA TYR A 115 -8.09 -11.54 -6.10
C TYR A 115 -7.19 -12.54 -5.35
N LEU A 116 -7.80 -13.59 -4.81
CA LEU A 116 -7.10 -14.57 -4.00
C LEU A 116 -6.08 -15.35 -4.83
N TYR A 117 -4.83 -15.31 -4.39
CA TYR A 117 -3.68 -15.91 -5.05
C TYR A 117 -2.82 -16.73 -4.07
N ASP A 118 -2.44 -17.94 -4.50
CA ASP A 118 -1.51 -18.78 -3.76
C ASP A 118 -0.06 -18.43 -4.15
N ALA A 119 0.59 -17.60 -3.32
CA ALA A 119 1.95 -17.16 -3.57
C ALA A 119 2.99 -18.32 -3.52
N ALA A 120 2.74 -19.35 -2.73
CA ALA A 120 3.64 -20.50 -2.60
C ALA A 120 3.64 -21.35 -3.87
N ASN A 121 2.46 -21.58 -4.44
CA ASN A 121 2.28 -22.40 -5.64
C ASN A 121 2.18 -21.56 -6.93
N LYS A 122 2.22 -20.25 -6.82
CA LYS A 122 2.19 -19.28 -7.95
C LYS A 122 0.98 -19.46 -8.88
N LYS A 123 -0.18 -19.69 -8.30
CA LYS A 123 -1.44 -19.88 -9.03
C LYS A 123 -2.59 -19.10 -8.43
N ASP A 124 -3.59 -18.83 -9.27
CA ASP A 124 -4.84 -18.26 -8.83
C ASP A 124 -5.66 -19.29 -8.07
N ILE A 125 -6.20 -18.90 -6.91
CA ILE A 125 -7.08 -19.76 -6.11
C ILE A 125 -8.53 -19.47 -6.46
N ASP A 126 -8.92 -18.20 -6.39
CA ASP A 126 -10.27 -17.76 -6.67
C ASP A 126 -10.23 -16.33 -7.20
N LYS A 127 -10.78 -16.15 -8.41
CA LYS A 127 -10.87 -14.82 -9.06
C LYS A 127 -12.07 -13.98 -8.58
N ASN A 128 -12.98 -14.58 -7.84
CA ASN A 128 -14.17 -13.93 -7.30
C ASN A 128 -13.97 -13.43 -5.87
N GLN A 129 -12.93 -13.90 -5.18
CA GLN A 129 -12.63 -13.49 -3.82
C GLN A 129 -11.46 -12.50 -3.80
N LYS A 130 -11.61 -11.47 -2.99
CA LYS A 130 -10.54 -10.50 -2.78
C LYS A 130 -9.35 -11.13 -2.04
N SER A 131 -8.16 -10.59 -2.31
CA SER A 131 -6.94 -10.97 -1.60
C SER A 131 -7.07 -10.73 -0.09
N TYR A 132 -6.24 -11.43 0.69
CA TYR A 132 -6.16 -11.16 2.12
C TYR A 132 -5.72 -9.70 2.39
N SER A 133 -4.78 -9.18 1.62
CA SER A 133 -4.29 -7.80 1.75
C SER A 133 -5.40 -6.77 1.53
N ASN A 134 -6.26 -6.97 0.53
CA ASN A 134 -7.44 -6.12 0.32
C ASN A 134 -8.40 -6.21 1.51
N THR A 135 -8.74 -7.42 1.92
CA THR A 135 -9.63 -7.66 3.05
C THR A 135 -9.08 -7.05 4.34
N PHE A 136 -7.77 -7.20 4.58
CA PHE A 136 -7.09 -6.62 5.74
C PHE A 136 -7.16 -5.09 5.74
N PHE A 137 -6.92 -4.46 4.59
CA PHE A 137 -7.01 -3.00 4.48
C PHE A 137 -8.42 -2.48 4.83
N PHE A 138 -9.45 -3.11 4.27
CA PHE A 138 -10.84 -2.68 4.49
C PHE A 138 -11.46 -3.19 5.80
N SER A 139 -10.77 -4.06 6.55
CA SER A 139 -11.23 -4.47 7.88
C SER A 139 -11.12 -3.35 8.92
N GLU A 140 -10.31 -2.33 8.65
CA GLU A 140 -10.21 -1.12 9.46
C GLU A 140 -11.08 -0.02 8.85
N PRO A 141 -12.20 0.38 9.49
CA PRO A 141 -13.18 1.31 8.91
C PRO A 141 -12.65 2.72 8.63
N SER A 142 -11.57 3.11 9.31
CA SER A 142 -10.93 4.41 9.09
C SER A 142 -10.08 4.47 7.82
N ASN A 143 -9.73 3.33 7.24
CA ASN A 143 -9.02 3.27 5.97
C ASN A 143 -9.96 3.55 4.82
N LYS A 144 -9.49 4.29 3.81
CA LYS A 144 -10.30 4.68 2.65
C LYS A 144 -9.56 4.48 1.33
N TYR A 145 -10.33 4.21 0.30
CA TYR A 145 -9.84 4.14 -1.07
C TYR A 145 -10.59 5.17 -1.95
N PHE A 146 -9.85 5.80 -2.86
CA PHE A 146 -10.35 6.74 -3.85
C PHE A 146 -9.84 6.32 -5.23
N ASP A 147 -10.71 6.34 -6.23
CA ASP A 147 -10.34 5.91 -7.60
C ASP A 147 -9.29 6.81 -8.24
N SER A 148 -9.21 8.08 -7.81
CA SER A 148 -8.24 9.03 -8.34
C SER A 148 -7.60 9.85 -7.24
N TRP A 149 -6.27 10.07 -7.33
CA TRP A 149 -5.56 10.99 -6.45
C TRP A 149 -5.96 12.46 -6.68
N ALA A 150 -6.47 12.80 -7.87
CA ALA A 150 -6.94 14.17 -8.15
C ALA A 150 -8.13 14.59 -7.30
N SER A 151 -8.83 13.65 -6.65
CA SER A 151 -9.86 13.94 -5.65
C SER A 151 -9.30 14.36 -4.29
N LEU A 152 -7.99 14.17 -4.08
CA LEU A 152 -7.32 14.43 -2.80
C LEU A 152 -6.31 15.56 -2.90
N VAL A 153 -5.51 15.59 -3.97
CA VAL A 153 -4.37 16.50 -4.14
C VAL A 153 -4.39 17.17 -5.51
N GLY A 154 -3.73 18.31 -5.60
CA GLY A 154 -3.55 19.05 -6.85
C GLY A 154 -2.57 18.41 -7.82
N ALA A 155 -2.29 19.10 -8.93
CA ALA A 155 -1.41 18.64 -10.00
C ALA A 155 0.05 18.43 -9.56
N ASP A 156 0.46 19.04 -8.46
CA ASP A 156 1.78 18.84 -7.85
C ASP A 156 1.93 17.46 -7.18
N GLY A 157 0.82 16.72 -7.01
CA GLY A 157 0.79 15.39 -6.44
C GLY A 157 0.87 15.30 -4.92
N TYR A 158 0.88 16.43 -4.19
CA TYR A 158 0.99 16.42 -2.73
C TYR A 158 0.22 17.52 -2.00
N THR A 159 -0.11 18.62 -2.62
CA THR A 159 -0.91 19.68 -1.97
C THR A 159 -2.39 19.31 -1.95
N PRO A 160 -3.03 19.17 -0.78
CA PRO A 160 -4.46 18.88 -0.71
C PRO A 160 -5.28 19.98 -1.41
N ILE A 161 -6.25 19.54 -2.23
CA ILE A 161 -7.19 20.49 -2.86
C ILE A 161 -8.22 21.02 -1.85
N ALA A 162 -8.87 22.13 -2.18
CA ALA A 162 -9.97 22.65 -1.37
C ALA A 162 -11.08 21.59 -1.21
N GLY A 163 -11.50 21.35 0.01
CA GLY A 163 -12.49 20.30 0.33
C GLY A 163 -11.93 18.87 0.32
N SER A 164 -10.61 18.69 0.16
CA SER A 164 -10.00 17.36 0.22
C SER A 164 -10.34 16.65 1.52
N PRO A 165 -10.69 15.35 1.46
CA PRO A 165 -10.85 14.50 2.64
C PRO A 165 -9.58 14.38 3.50
N LEU A 166 -8.41 14.81 2.99
CA LEU A 166 -7.15 14.83 3.76
C LEU A 166 -7.10 15.96 4.77
N LEU A 167 -7.86 17.04 4.54
CA LEU A 167 -7.89 18.20 5.44
C LEU A 167 -8.57 17.79 6.75
N GLY A 168 -7.82 17.86 7.86
CA GLY A 168 -8.31 17.46 9.17
C GLY A 168 -8.53 15.96 9.38
N ALA A 169 -8.03 15.11 8.47
CA ALA A 169 -8.24 13.67 8.52
C ALA A 169 -7.42 12.94 9.58
N ALA A 170 -6.31 13.51 10.03
CA ALA A 170 -5.46 12.87 11.03
C ALA A 170 -6.22 12.65 12.35
N SER A 171 -6.15 11.44 12.87
CA SER A 171 -6.79 11.05 14.15
C SER A 171 -5.79 10.29 15.01
N PHE A 172 -5.72 10.67 16.27
CA PHE A 172 -4.91 10.00 17.30
C PHE A 172 -5.76 9.14 18.23
N ALA A 173 -7.04 8.96 17.92
CA ALA A 173 -7.93 8.12 18.71
C ALA A 173 -7.42 6.68 18.77
N GLY A 174 -7.31 6.13 19.97
CA GLY A 174 -6.79 4.78 20.20
C GLY A 174 -5.27 4.64 20.15
N TRP A 175 -4.52 5.75 20.07
CA TRP A 175 -3.08 5.74 20.24
C TRP A 175 -2.74 5.72 21.74
N THR A 176 -2.06 4.65 22.16
CA THR A 176 -1.45 4.58 23.48
C THR A 176 0.06 4.80 23.34
N GLY A 177 0.61 5.75 24.07
CA GLY A 177 2.04 6.04 24.09
C GLY A 177 2.52 7.08 23.08
N PHE A 178 1.61 7.83 22.48
CA PHE A 178 1.96 9.03 21.73
C PHE A 178 1.72 10.25 22.63
N ASP A 179 2.80 10.93 22.98
CA ASP A 179 2.66 12.24 23.62
C ASP A 179 2.20 13.21 22.54
N THR A 180 0.96 13.66 22.61
CA THR A 180 0.48 14.77 21.82
C THR A 180 1.11 16.05 22.34
N VAL A 181 2.38 16.25 22.03
CA VAL A 181 2.99 17.56 22.26
C VAL A 181 2.36 18.52 21.28
N THR A 182 1.48 19.32 21.80
CA THR A 182 0.91 20.50 21.14
C THR A 182 1.99 21.53 20.85
#